data_e05dda165c112c0a68ce91627428c418
#
_entry.id   e05dda165c112c0a68ce91627428c418
#
_cell.length_a   1.000
_cell.length_b   1.000
_cell.length_c   1.000
_cell.angle_alpha   90.00
_cell.angle_beta   90.00
_cell.angle_gamma   90.00
#
_symmetry.space_group_name_H-M   'P 1'
#
loop_
_entity.id
_entity.type
_entity.pdbx_description
1 polymer ?
#
loop_
_entity_poly.entity_id
_entity_poly.type
_entity_poly.pdbx_seq_one_letter_code
_entity_poly.pdbx_strand_id
1 'polypeptide(L)'
;MYHWRLKGSPYQIGTKIGNIFKRCNAEFPIVLDDFQLNYGIESGKLLKQHFPVAYEEVKAITYTIGYPNERFLAWLMCMGCCLDIDENKCAEVRGCTAFAFTCGEETYYARTNDLPPFLKKISKSILYQPDRGYKFILNTSSFTNGEEGINEHGLVAAMTFAIPKITEIKAGLNSVFLVRYLLEKCKTTKEGIATIQSLPVSSNCNILIADKSGDMVVIECNPYQKYIRYPMVNEYGNKFIITVNDLLSSEMAIHKASQGDTFFSKERYATAENALLKLKDNPIDSAKAILSDKCGFMCQYAKQLNFETIWATIFNLSDLSVYRAEGNPSKCSFINDSRLKICSEKS
;
A
#
# COMPACT_ATOMS: atom_id res chain seq x y z
N MET A 1 7.46 5.07 13.68
CA MET A 1 7.82 5.23 12.24
C MET A 1 8.81 6.37 12.06
N TYR A 2 9.66 6.34 10.99
CA TYR A 2 10.47 7.50 10.61
C TYR A 2 9.65 8.45 9.72
N HIS A 3 9.81 9.75 9.92
CA HIS A 3 9.09 10.77 9.14
C HIS A 3 10.07 11.49 8.21
N TRP A 4 10.09 11.07 6.94
CA TRP A 4 10.96 11.67 5.95
C TRP A 4 10.26 12.79 5.18
N ARG A 5 11.07 13.73 4.67
CA ARG A 5 10.66 14.74 3.69
C ARG A 5 11.63 14.68 2.51
N LEU A 6 11.13 14.30 1.36
CA LEU A 6 11.90 14.16 0.13
C LEU A 6 11.38 15.16 -0.89
N LYS A 7 12.28 15.99 -1.42
CA LYS A 7 11.95 17.04 -2.41
C LYS A 7 13.03 17.07 -3.48
N GLY A 8 12.62 17.31 -4.73
CA GLY A 8 13.49 17.54 -5.86
C GLY A 8 13.29 16.55 -7.00
N SER A 9 14.29 16.45 -7.88
CA SER A 9 14.32 15.49 -8.97
C SER A 9 14.48 14.05 -8.47
N PRO A 10 14.16 13.03 -9.29
CA PRO A 10 14.39 11.64 -8.92
C PRO A 10 15.82 11.34 -8.46
N TYR A 11 16.79 11.96 -9.15
CA TYR A 11 18.20 11.84 -8.78
C TYR A 11 18.48 12.44 -7.39
N GLN A 12 17.97 13.63 -7.10
CA GLN A 12 18.18 14.29 -5.79
C GLN A 12 17.51 13.51 -4.67
N ILE A 13 16.28 13.01 -4.89
CA ILE A 13 15.54 12.20 -3.93
C ILE A 13 16.29 10.89 -3.68
N GLY A 14 16.68 10.17 -4.72
CA GLY A 14 17.42 8.92 -4.61
C GLY A 14 18.77 9.08 -3.92
N THR A 15 19.52 10.14 -4.26
CA THR A 15 20.78 10.49 -3.58
C THR A 15 20.57 10.76 -2.10
N LYS A 16 19.49 11.48 -1.73
CA LYS A 16 19.16 11.74 -0.32
C LYS A 16 18.84 10.44 0.44
N ILE A 17 18.06 9.54 -0.15
CA ILE A 17 17.77 8.22 0.43
C ILE A 17 19.07 7.42 0.60
N GLY A 18 19.89 7.33 -0.44
CA GLY A 18 21.19 6.64 -0.38
C GLY A 18 22.11 7.18 0.69
N ASN A 19 22.16 8.51 0.88
CA ASN A 19 22.93 9.14 1.96
C ASN A 19 22.38 8.81 3.36
N ILE A 20 21.05 8.68 3.52
CA ILE A 20 20.47 8.21 4.77
C ILE A 20 20.94 6.78 5.05
N PHE A 21 20.90 5.89 4.06
CA PHE A 21 21.37 4.52 4.20
C PHE A 21 22.85 4.43 4.61
N LYS A 22 23.73 5.22 3.99
CA LYS A 22 25.13 5.30 4.39
C LYS A 22 25.31 5.74 5.85
N ARG A 23 24.59 6.78 6.28
CA ARG A 23 24.68 7.28 7.65
C ARG A 23 24.19 6.29 8.70
N CYS A 24 23.23 5.45 8.33
CA CYS A 24 22.68 4.41 9.20
C CYS A 24 23.46 3.08 9.11
N ASN A 25 24.54 3.02 8.32
CA ASN A 25 25.23 1.77 7.99
C ASN A 25 24.25 0.66 7.55
N ALA A 26 23.28 1.02 6.69
CA ALA A 26 22.26 0.09 6.25
C ALA A 26 22.90 -1.03 5.43
N GLU A 27 22.65 -2.26 5.83
CA GLU A 27 23.04 -3.47 5.10
C GLU A 27 21.87 -3.96 4.26
N PHE A 28 22.18 -4.49 3.07
CA PHE A 28 21.21 -5.06 2.16
C PHE A 28 21.60 -6.51 1.85
N PRO A 29 21.26 -7.47 2.72
CA PRO A 29 21.56 -8.89 2.50
C PRO A 29 20.61 -9.45 1.45
N ILE A 30 20.77 -9.00 0.19
CA ILE A 30 19.90 -9.40 -0.92
C ILE A 30 20.30 -10.79 -1.38
N VAL A 31 19.48 -11.76 -1.02
CA VAL A 31 19.55 -13.14 -1.51
C VAL A 31 18.34 -13.35 -2.42
N LEU A 32 18.59 -13.67 -3.68
CA LEU A 32 17.58 -13.98 -4.69
C LEU A 32 17.96 -15.29 -5.34
N ASP A 33 17.00 -16.19 -5.51
CA ASP A 33 17.16 -17.37 -6.34
C ASP A 33 17.11 -16.98 -7.84
N ASP A 34 17.33 -17.97 -8.72
CA ASP A 34 17.39 -17.73 -10.17
C ASP A 34 16.04 -17.23 -10.73
N PHE A 35 14.93 -17.72 -10.20
CA PHE A 35 13.61 -17.27 -10.60
C PHE A 35 13.39 -15.80 -10.20
N GLN A 36 13.64 -15.47 -8.93
CA GLN A 36 13.50 -14.12 -8.39
C GLN A 36 14.39 -13.10 -9.10
N LEU A 37 15.64 -13.50 -9.39
CA LEU A 37 16.59 -12.64 -10.10
C LEU A 37 16.11 -12.36 -11.53
N ASN A 38 15.78 -13.40 -12.30
CA ASN A 38 15.30 -13.27 -13.68
C ASN A 38 13.99 -12.47 -13.74
N TYR A 39 13.01 -12.81 -12.91
CA TYR A 39 11.75 -12.08 -12.77
C TYR A 39 11.99 -10.61 -12.45
N GLY A 40 12.85 -10.34 -11.48
CA GLY A 40 13.14 -8.97 -11.02
C GLY A 40 13.84 -8.12 -12.09
N ILE A 41 14.77 -8.70 -12.85
CA ILE A 41 15.43 -8.04 -13.99
C ILE A 41 14.42 -7.65 -15.06
N GLU A 42 13.58 -8.59 -15.50
CA GLU A 42 12.55 -8.32 -16.51
C GLU A 42 11.52 -7.30 -16.01
N SER A 43 11.09 -7.40 -14.74
CA SER A 43 10.21 -6.41 -14.13
C SER A 43 10.85 -5.04 -14.02
N GLY A 44 12.16 -4.97 -13.76
CA GLY A 44 12.94 -3.73 -13.74
C GLY A 44 12.97 -3.01 -15.10
N LYS A 45 13.00 -3.77 -16.22
CA LYS A 45 12.88 -3.20 -17.57
C LYS A 45 11.50 -2.56 -17.77
N LEU A 46 10.44 -3.23 -17.31
CA LEU A 46 9.08 -2.71 -17.36
C LEU A 46 8.90 -1.49 -16.44
N LEU A 47 9.51 -1.47 -15.25
CA LEU A 47 9.53 -0.27 -14.41
C LEU A 47 10.18 0.91 -15.13
N LYS A 48 11.34 0.70 -15.78
CA LYS A 48 12.01 1.73 -16.57
C LYS A 48 11.14 2.26 -17.71
N GLN A 49 10.41 1.37 -18.39
CA GLN A 49 9.52 1.72 -19.50
C GLN A 49 8.30 2.50 -19.04
N HIS A 50 7.60 2.02 -18.01
CA HIS A 50 6.29 2.55 -17.58
C HIS A 50 6.40 3.60 -16.48
N PHE A 51 7.43 3.53 -15.64
CA PHE A 51 7.65 4.46 -14.53
C PHE A 51 9.11 4.90 -14.40
N PRO A 52 9.65 5.60 -15.43
CA PRO A 52 11.07 5.98 -15.48
C PRO A 52 11.52 6.83 -14.28
N VAL A 53 10.63 7.63 -13.69
CA VAL A 53 10.91 8.46 -12.51
C VAL A 53 11.34 7.59 -11.32
N ALA A 54 10.61 6.53 -11.01
CA ALA A 54 10.96 5.61 -9.93
C ALA A 54 12.23 4.81 -10.25
N TYR A 55 12.42 4.41 -11.52
CA TYR A 55 13.64 3.75 -11.95
C TYR A 55 14.89 4.63 -11.74
N GLU A 56 14.86 5.91 -12.13
CA GLU A 56 15.98 6.85 -11.95
C GLU A 56 16.23 7.16 -10.47
N GLU A 57 15.18 7.20 -9.64
CA GLU A 57 15.30 7.32 -8.18
C GLU A 57 16.07 6.13 -7.58
N VAL A 58 15.70 4.89 -7.95
CA VAL A 58 16.40 3.66 -7.50
C VAL A 58 17.84 3.65 -7.98
N LYS A 59 18.09 4.02 -9.22
CA LYS A 59 19.44 4.13 -9.79
C LYS A 59 20.32 5.12 -9.01
N ALA A 60 19.76 6.26 -8.60
CA ALA A 60 20.48 7.23 -7.78
C ALA A 60 20.75 6.71 -6.36
N ILE A 61 19.83 5.95 -5.77
CA ILE A 61 20.04 5.25 -4.49
C ILE A 61 21.24 4.32 -4.60
N THR A 62 21.20 3.40 -5.58
CA THR A 62 22.23 2.36 -5.75
C THR A 62 23.60 2.93 -6.10
N TYR A 63 23.65 3.96 -6.96
CA TYR A 63 24.87 4.71 -7.23
C TYR A 63 25.46 5.32 -5.94
N THR A 64 24.61 5.93 -5.13
CA THR A 64 25.05 6.58 -3.88
C THR A 64 25.60 5.57 -2.89
N ILE A 65 24.95 4.41 -2.70
CA ILE A 65 25.41 3.39 -1.72
C ILE A 65 26.51 2.49 -2.28
N GLY A 66 26.81 2.56 -3.57
CA GLY A 66 27.81 1.69 -4.22
C GLY A 66 27.33 0.24 -4.40
N TYR A 67 26.03 0.02 -4.62
CA TYR A 67 25.45 -1.31 -4.77
C TYR A 67 25.07 -1.59 -6.25
N PRO A 68 25.16 -2.83 -6.76
CA PRO A 68 24.74 -3.16 -8.14
C PRO A 68 23.26 -2.86 -8.38
N ASN A 69 22.97 -1.94 -9.30
CA ASN A 69 21.61 -1.44 -9.54
C ASN A 69 20.63 -2.55 -9.94
N GLU A 70 21.05 -3.44 -10.84
CA GLU A 70 20.20 -4.50 -11.36
C GLU A 70 19.73 -5.46 -10.25
N ARG A 71 20.64 -5.89 -9.39
CA ARG A 71 20.32 -6.79 -8.28
C ARG A 71 19.44 -6.13 -7.22
N PHE A 72 19.72 -4.86 -6.91
CA PHE A 72 18.91 -4.08 -5.96
C PHE A 72 17.49 -3.84 -6.50
N LEU A 73 17.39 -3.47 -7.77
CA LEU A 73 16.10 -3.28 -8.42
C LEU A 73 15.32 -4.59 -8.51
N ALA A 74 15.98 -5.70 -8.87
CA ALA A 74 15.34 -7.02 -8.89
C ALA A 74 14.72 -7.38 -7.54
N TRP A 75 15.45 -7.14 -6.45
CA TRP A 75 14.95 -7.34 -5.10
C TRP A 75 13.72 -6.47 -4.81
N LEU A 76 13.74 -5.18 -5.18
CA LEU A 76 12.56 -4.30 -5.01
C LEU A 76 11.35 -4.79 -5.81
N MET A 77 11.57 -5.32 -7.01
CA MET A 77 10.47 -5.84 -7.84
C MET A 77 9.86 -7.12 -7.28
N CYS A 78 10.62 -7.91 -6.51
CA CYS A 78 10.10 -9.10 -5.82
C CYS A 78 9.23 -8.77 -4.60
N MET A 79 9.37 -7.58 -4.00
CA MET A 79 8.58 -7.16 -2.83
C MET A 79 7.08 -7.14 -3.14
N GLY A 80 6.28 -7.71 -2.23
CA GLY A 80 4.84 -7.80 -2.42
C GLY A 80 4.41 -8.67 -3.61
N CYS A 81 5.34 -9.51 -4.10
CA CYS A 81 5.11 -10.46 -5.19
C CYS A 81 5.68 -11.84 -4.82
N CYS A 82 6.96 -12.09 -5.02
CA CYS A 82 7.59 -13.41 -4.86
C CYS A 82 8.74 -13.45 -3.86
N LEU A 83 9.08 -12.34 -3.20
CA LEU A 83 10.24 -12.32 -2.29
C LEU A 83 10.11 -13.30 -1.12
N ASP A 84 8.90 -13.45 -0.60
CA ASP A 84 8.62 -14.19 0.63
C ASP A 84 7.75 -15.44 0.36
N ILE A 85 7.70 -15.91 -0.88
CA ILE A 85 6.99 -17.12 -1.26
C ILE A 85 7.99 -18.28 -1.27
N ASP A 86 7.88 -19.13 -0.25
CA ASP A 86 8.52 -20.42 -0.19
C ASP A 86 7.41 -21.49 -0.28
N GLU A 87 7.46 -22.38 -1.26
CA GLU A 87 6.47 -23.46 -1.43
C GLU A 87 6.38 -24.38 -0.21
N ASN A 88 7.45 -24.45 0.58
CA ASN A 88 7.57 -25.32 1.76
C ASN A 88 7.38 -24.58 3.10
N LYS A 89 7.28 -23.27 3.08
CA LYS A 89 6.99 -22.44 4.26
C LYS A 89 5.71 -21.70 4.02
N CYS A 90 4.81 -21.74 4.99
CA CYS A 90 3.71 -20.79 5.02
C CYS A 90 4.27 -19.40 4.73
N ALA A 91 3.76 -18.73 3.69
CA ALA A 91 4.17 -17.36 3.35
C ALA A 91 4.28 -16.56 4.64
N GLU A 92 5.34 -15.78 4.83
CA GLU A 92 5.45 -14.92 6.02
C GLU A 92 4.14 -14.20 6.22
N VAL A 93 3.56 -14.33 7.41
CA VAL A 93 2.21 -13.85 7.70
C VAL A 93 2.17 -12.36 7.49
N ARG A 94 1.46 -11.91 6.46
CA ARG A 94 1.23 -10.50 6.15
C ARG A 94 -0.25 -10.27 6.05
N GLY A 95 -0.76 -9.33 6.81
CA GLY A 95 -2.17 -8.98 6.81
C GLY A 95 -2.35 -7.48 6.57
N CYS A 96 -3.45 -7.15 5.94
CA CYS A 96 -3.87 -5.76 5.78
C CYS A 96 -5.39 -5.74 5.69
N THR A 97 -5.99 -4.74 6.29
CA THR A 97 -7.37 -4.36 5.99
C THR A 97 -7.38 -2.90 5.60
N ALA A 98 -7.98 -2.60 4.47
CA ALA A 98 -8.17 -1.21 4.06
C ALA A 98 -9.62 -1.01 3.63
N PHE A 99 -10.18 0.16 3.93
CA PHE A 99 -11.51 0.52 3.52
C PHE A 99 -11.60 2.02 3.22
N ALA A 100 -12.46 2.37 2.28
CA ALA A 100 -12.83 3.75 2.01
C ALA A 100 -14.34 3.89 2.19
N PHE A 101 -14.78 5.07 2.62
CA PHE A 101 -16.20 5.33 2.87
C PHE A 101 -16.52 6.82 2.78
N THR A 102 -17.76 7.14 2.48
CA THR A 102 -18.28 8.51 2.60
C THR A 102 -19.03 8.69 3.91
N CYS A 103 -19.02 9.91 4.45
CA CYS A 103 -19.90 10.34 5.53
C CYS A 103 -20.31 11.79 5.25
N GLY A 104 -21.58 11.98 4.89
CA GLY A 104 -22.01 13.22 4.29
C GLY A 104 -21.29 13.49 2.96
N GLU A 105 -20.75 14.69 2.80
CA GLU A 105 -20.03 15.10 1.58
C GLU A 105 -18.54 14.76 1.61
N GLU A 106 -18.02 14.23 2.71
CA GLU A 106 -16.61 13.94 2.87
C GLU A 106 -16.29 12.47 2.61
N THR A 107 -15.09 12.22 2.12
CA THR A 107 -14.56 10.88 1.84
C THR A 107 -13.39 10.57 2.76
N TYR A 108 -13.40 9.36 3.28
CA TYR A 108 -12.41 8.85 4.24
C TYR A 108 -11.81 7.54 3.75
N TYR A 109 -10.59 7.31 4.18
CA TYR A 109 -9.88 6.05 4.03
C TYR A 109 -9.31 5.63 5.36
N ALA A 110 -9.27 4.32 5.62
CA ALA A 110 -8.65 3.77 6.83
C ALA A 110 -8.00 2.41 6.56
N ARG A 111 -6.91 2.09 7.33
CA ARG A 111 -6.13 0.86 7.16
C ARG A 111 -5.47 0.39 8.44
N THR A 112 -5.37 -0.95 8.62
CA THR A 112 -4.34 -1.62 9.42
C THR A 112 -3.27 -2.21 8.51
N ASN A 113 -2.00 -2.17 8.95
CA ASN A 113 -0.89 -2.84 8.28
C ASN A 113 -0.27 -3.86 9.24
N ASP A 114 -0.49 -5.13 8.94
CA ASP A 114 -0.14 -6.25 9.81
C ASP A 114 1.07 -6.95 9.21
N LEU A 115 2.21 -6.86 9.89
CA LEU A 115 3.52 -7.31 9.41
C LEU A 115 4.37 -7.86 10.57
N PRO A 116 5.48 -8.56 10.26
CA PRO A 116 6.44 -8.94 11.27
C PRO A 116 6.93 -7.74 12.09
N PRO A 117 7.00 -7.83 13.44
CA PRO A 117 7.29 -6.70 14.33
C PRO A 117 8.62 -5.99 14.06
N PHE A 118 9.62 -6.70 13.51
CA PHE A 118 10.91 -6.11 13.17
C PHE A 118 10.81 -5.03 12.09
N LEU A 119 9.81 -5.12 11.19
CA LEU A 119 9.56 -4.11 10.15
C LEU A 119 9.11 -2.76 10.73
N LYS A 120 8.59 -2.73 11.95
CA LYS A 120 8.28 -1.48 12.66
C LYS A 120 9.49 -0.54 12.75
N LYS A 121 10.69 -1.10 12.93
CA LYS A 121 11.93 -0.34 13.03
C LYS A 121 12.38 0.32 11.73
N ILE A 122 11.89 -0.17 10.60
CA ILE A 122 12.23 0.36 9.27
C ILE A 122 11.05 1.05 8.58
N SER A 123 9.87 1.03 9.19
CA SER A 123 8.67 1.67 8.65
C SER A 123 8.78 3.19 8.63
N LYS A 124 8.28 3.79 7.57
CA LYS A 124 8.37 5.22 7.30
C LYS A 124 7.05 5.81 6.82
N SER A 125 6.85 7.07 7.17
CA SER A 125 5.87 7.94 6.54
C SER A 125 6.62 9.06 5.82
N ILE A 126 6.55 9.09 4.51
CA ILE A 126 7.38 9.95 3.67
C ILE A 126 6.51 10.99 3.00
N LEU A 127 6.79 12.28 3.23
CA LEU A 127 6.26 13.36 2.39
C LEU A 127 7.15 13.51 1.16
N TYR A 128 6.62 13.15 0.00
CA TYR A 128 7.25 13.36 -1.30
C TYR A 128 6.81 14.69 -1.91
N GLN A 129 7.78 15.44 -2.42
CA GLN A 129 7.59 16.68 -3.16
C GLN A 129 8.45 16.61 -4.45
N PRO A 130 8.07 15.77 -5.41
CA PRO A 130 8.85 15.64 -6.65
C PRO A 130 8.74 16.90 -7.51
N ASP A 131 9.78 17.22 -8.29
CA ASP A 131 9.76 18.32 -9.24
C ASP A 131 8.76 18.09 -10.38
N ARG A 132 8.44 16.83 -10.67
CA ARG A 132 7.46 16.39 -11.67
C ARG A 132 6.56 15.33 -11.09
N GLY A 133 5.26 15.56 -11.06
CA GLY A 133 4.25 14.72 -10.42
C GLY A 133 3.67 15.41 -9.19
N TYR A 134 2.72 14.75 -8.56
CA TYR A 134 2.00 15.32 -7.43
C TYR A 134 2.75 15.12 -6.12
N LYS A 135 2.50 15.99 -5.15
CA LYS A 135 2.96 15.81 -3.78
C LYS A 135 2.10 14.76 -3.10
N PHE A 136 2.71 13.92 -2.28
CA PHE A 136 1.97 12.87 -1.57
C PHE A 136 2.66 12.45 -0.28
N ILE A 137 1.89 11.88 0.65
CA ILE A 137 2.40 11.08 1.75
C ILE A 137 2.34 9.61 1.32
N LEU A 138 3.44 8.90 1.56
CA LEU A 138 3.60 7.47 1.34
C LEU A 138 3.94 6.80 2.66
N ASN A 139 3.15 5.82 3.09
CA ASN A 139 3.49 4.97 4.23
C ASN A 139 4.05 3.64 3.71
N THR A 140 5.20 3.24 4.25
CA THR A 140 5.94 2.11 3.72
C THR A 140 6.81 1.41 4.76
N SER A 141 6.94 0.10 4.64
CA SER A 141 7.98 -0.72 5.26
C SER A 141 9.26 -0.80 4.41
N SER A 142 9.24 -0.17 3.24
CA SER A 142 10.37 -0.01 2.31
C SER A 142 10.86 1.45 2.26
N PHE A 143 11.05 2.08 1.08
CA PHE A 143 11.56 3.45 0.99
C PHE A 143 11.20 4.23 -0.29
N THR A 144 11.04 3.59 -1.43
CA THR A 144 10.71 4.26 -2.70
C THR A 144 9.36 3.84 -3.27
N ASN A 145 8.83 2.77 -2.76
CA ASN A 145 7.53 2.18 -3.04
C ASN A 145 6.76 2.02 -1.72
N GLY A 146 5.48 1.73 -1.75
CA GLY A 146 4.74 1.69 -0.50
C GLY A 146 3.38 1.03 -0.54
N GLU A 147 2.87 0.77 0.65
CA GLU A 147 1.64 0.03 0.84
C GLU A 147 0.39 0.90 0.72
N GLU A 148 0.52 2.20 1.03
CA GLU A 148 -0.58 3.16 0.99
C GLU A 148 -0.09 4.60 0.92
N GLY A 149 -0.96 5.51 0.52
CA GLY A 149 -0.69 6.93 0.60
C GLY A 149 -1.86 7.79 0.13
N ILE A 150 -1.70 9.09 0.30
CA ILE A 150 -2.62 10.13 -0.16
C ILE A 150 -1.85 11.24 -0.86
N ASN A 151 -2.36 11.74 -1.99
CA ASN A 151 -1.74 12.87 -2.69
C ASN A 151 -2.46 14.20 -2.45
N GLU A 152 -1.87 15.30 -2.94
CA GLU A 152 -2.37 16.65 -2.77
C GLU A 152 -3.73 16.93 -3.44
N HIS A 153 -4.21 16.02 -4.30
CA HIS A 153 -5.54 16.09 -4.91
C HIS A 153 -6.63 15.39 -4.11
N GLY A 154 -6.26 14.72 -2.99
CA GLY A 154 -7.16 13.90 -2.21
C GLY A 154 -7.42 12.53 -2.84
N LEU A 155 -6.52 12.05 -3.71
CA LEU A 155 -6.53 10.64 -4.15
C LEU A 155 -5.77 9.80 -3.15
N VAL A 156 -6.39 8.73 -2.66
CA VAL A 156 -5.74 7.65 -1.94
C VAL A 156 -5.51 6.45 -2.86
N ALA A 157 -4.36 5.84 -2.71
CA ALA A 157 -4.05 4.54 -3.29
C ALA A 157 -3.46 3.63 -2.21
N ALA A 158 -3.94 2.40 -2.16
CA ALA A 158 -3.48 1.41 -1.18
C ALA A 158 -3.52 0.00 -1.79
N MET A 159 -2.61 -0.84 -1.34
CA MET A 159 -2.60 -2.24 -1.74
C MET A 159 -2.91 -3.16 -0.56
N THR A 160 -3.56 -4.28 -0.83
CA THR A 160 -3.53 -5.46 0.05
C THR A 160 -2.98 -6.64 -0.73
N PHE A 161 -2.11 -7.38 -0.08
CA PHE A 161 -1.52 -8.58 -0.67
C PHE A 161 -2.58 -9.68 -0.78
N ALA A 162 -2.61 -10.38 -1.91
CA ALA A 162 -3.34 -11.63 -2.07
C ALA A 162 -2.33 -12.70 -2.50
N ILE A 163 -2.40 -13.89 -1.90
CA ILE A 163 -1.42 -14.96 -2.18
C ILE A 163 -1.51 -15.34 -3.65
N PRO A 164 -0.42 -15.20 -4.43
CA PRO A 164 -0.42 -15.59 -5.83
C PRO A 164 -0.19 -17.10 -5.97
N LYS A 165 -0.63 -17.65 -7.11
CA LYS A 165 -0.09 -18.90 -7.62
C LYS A 165 1.25 -18.61 -8.27
N ILE A 166 2.30 -19.33 -7.90
CA ILE A 166 3.66 -19.11 -8.41
C ILE A 166 3.68 -19.19 -9.94
N THR A 167 2.93 -20.14 -10.50
CA THR A 167 2.79 -20.34 -11.96
C THR A 167 2.14 -19.18 -12.69
N GLU A 168 1.47 -18.27 -11.99
CA GLU A 168 0.80 -17.10 -12.56
C GLU A 168 1.63 -15.81 -12.42
N ILE A 169 2.75 -15.84 -11.70
CA ILE A 169 3.64 -14.68 -11.56
C ILE A 169 4.32 -14.36 -12.88
N LYS A 170 4.23 -13.11 -13.31
CA LYS A 170 4.86 -12.60 -14.53
C LYS A 170 5.64 -11.32 -14.25
N ALA A 171 6.60 -11.03 -15.12
CA ALA A 171 7.25 -9.73 -15.09
C ALA A 171 6.21 -8.60 -15.25
N GLY A 172 6.29 -7.60 -14.39
CA GLY A 172 5.33 -6.50 -14.31
C GLY A 172 5.64 -5.56 -13.15
N LEU A 173 4.81 -4.56 -12.95
CA LEU A 173 4.88 -3.71 -11.76
C LEU A 173 4.23 -4.44 -10.59
N ASN A 174 4.93 -4.51 -9.45
CA ASN A 174 4.36 -5.05 -8.24
C ASN A 174 3.41 -4.03 -7.56
N SER A 175 2.58 -4.52 -6.65
CA SER A 175 1.53 -3.73 -6.00
C SER A 175 2.04 -2.46 -5.32
N VAL A 176 3.21 -2.48 -4.71
CA VAL A 176 3.79 -1.33 -4.00
C VAL A 176 4.32 -0.25 -4.95
N PHE A 177 4.78 -0.60 -6.15
CA PHE A 177 5.09 0.38 -7.19
C PHE A 177 3.84 0.91 -7.89
N LEU A 178 2.77 0.10 -8.02
CA LEU A 178 1.48 0.58 -8.52
C LEU A 178 0.88 1.65 -7.61
N VAL A 179 0.92 1.45 -6.28
CA VAL A 179 0.49 2.47 -5.32
C VAL A 179 1.29 3.78 -5.50
N ARG A 180 2.62 3.67 -5.54
CA ARG A 180 3.48 4.85 -5.76
C ARG A 180 3.17 5.55 -7.08
N TYR A 181 2.95 4.81 -8.15
CA TYR A 181 2.59 5.35 -9.46
C TYR A 181 1.30 6.18 -9.40
N LEU A 182 0.24 5.60 -8.83
CA LEU A 182 -1.06 6.24 -8.71
C LEU A 182 -0.97 7.56 -7.93
N LEU A 183 -0.27 7.56 -6.80
CA LEU A 183 -0.10 8.77 -5.98
C LEU A 183 0.62 9.89 -6.70
N GLU A 184 1.60 9.55 -7.54
CA GLU A 184 2.41 10.54 -8.26
C GLU A 184 1.77 11.03 -9.55
N LYS A 185 0.87 10.24 -10.19
CA LYS A 185 0.40 10.48 -11.55
C LYS A 185 -1.10 10.66 -11.71
N CYS A 186 -1.93 10.24 -10.75
CA CYS A 186 -3.38 10.28 -10.87
C CYS A 186 -4.01 11.29 -9.89
N LYS A 187 -5.07 11.98 -10.33
CA LYS A 187 -5.85 12.92 -9.52
C LYS A 187 -7.16 12.32 -9.03
N THR A 188 -7.72 11.40 -9.82
CA THR A 188 -9.07 10.87 -9.61
C THR A 188 -9.09 9.36 -9.68
N THR A 189 -10.09 8.76 -9.05
CA THR A 189 -10.36 7.32 -9.12
C THR A 189 -10.48 6.84 -10.57
N LYS A 190 -11.12 7.63 -11.43
CA LYS A 190 -11.26 7.32 -12.87
C LYS A 190 -9.91 7.23 -13.59
N GLU A 191 -9.01 8.18 -13.33
CA GLU A 191 -7.63 8.13 -13.88
C GLU A 191 -6.87 6.92 -13.34
N GLY A 192 -7.04 6.61 -12.04
CA GLY A 192 -6.43 5.44 -11.41
C GLY A 192 -6.88 4.12 -12.03
N ILE A 193 -8.19 3.97 -12.30
CA ILE A 193 -8.75 2.80 -13.00
C ILE A 193 -8.09 2.63 -14.36
N ALA A 194 -8.11 3.68 -15.19
CA ALA A 194 -7.52 3.64 -16.53
C ALA A 194 -6.02 3.28 -16.49
N THR A 195 -5.32 3.82 -15.51
CA THR A 195 -3.90 3.54 -15.28
C THR A 195 -3.66 2.06 -14.94
N ILE A 196 -4.35 1.52 -13.93
CA ILE A 196 -4.17 0.10 -13.55
C ILE A 196 -4.55 -0.84 -14.70
N GLN A 197 -5.58 -0.51 -15.47
CA GLN A 197 -5.96 -1.30 -16.63
C GLN A 197 -4.87 -1.36 -17.70
N SER A 198 -4.10 -0.30 -17.89
CA SER A 198 -3.05 -0.20 -18.91
C SER A 198 -1.69 -0.76 -18.49
N LEU A 199 -1.39 -0.83 -17.18
CA LEU A 199 -0.08 -1.26 -16.69
C LEU A 199 0.02 -2.77 -16.56
N PRO A 200 1.20 -3.37 -16.85
CA PRO A 200 1.45 -4.78 -16.56
C PRO A 200 1.55 -5.00 -15.04
N VAL A 201 0.71 -5.87 -14.50
CA VAL A 201 0.71 -6.26 -13.08
C VAL A 201 1.44 -7.59 -12.92
N SER A 202 2.23 -7.73 -11.86
CA SER A 202 3.14 -8.86 -11.70
C SER A 202 2.53 -10.09 -11.00
N SER A 203 1.57 -9.89 -10.09
CA SER A 203 1.02 -10.95 -9.25
C SER A 203 -0.35 -10.58 -8.70
N ASN A 204 -0.95 -11.49 -7.92
CA ASN A 204 -2.19 -11.21 -7.22
C ASN A 204 -2.02 -10.06 -6.24
N CYS A 205 -2.89 -9.07 -6.34
CA CYS A 205 -3.04 -8.01 -5.36
C CYS A 205 -4.39 -7.31 -5.50
N ASN A 206 -4.81 -6.61 -4.46
CA ASN A 206 -5.92 -5.67 -4.53
C ASN A 206 -5.37 -4.26 -4.48
N ILE A 207 -5.88 -3.38 -5.33
CA ILE A 207 -5.57 -1.95 -5.32
C ILE A 207 -6.86 -1.20 -5.00
N LEU A 208 -6.93 -0.61 -3.80
CA LEU A 208 -7.99 0.31 -3.42
C LEU A 208 -7.61 1.70 -3.91
N ILE A 209 -8.53 2.35 -4.60
CA ILE A 209 -8.41 3.74 -5.06
C ILE A 209 -9.68 4.46 -4.63
N ALA A 210 -9.54 5.61 -3.98
CA ALA A 210 -10.66 6.50 -3.70
C ALA A 210 -10.20 7.96 -3.82
N ASP A 211 -11.13 8.87 -4.07
CA ASP A 211 -10.84 10.29 -4.12
C ASP A 211 -11.87 11.13 -3.35
N LYS A 212 -11.57 12.41 -3.20
CA LYS A 212 -12.39 13.34 -2.43
C LYS A 212 -13.81 13.57 -2.97
N SER A 213 -14.11 13.13 -4.20
CA SER A 213 -15.45 13.23 -4.78
C SER A 213 -16.41 12.13 -4.31
N GLY A 214 -15.92 11.15 -3.54
CA GLY A 214 -16.68 9.98 -3.12
C GLY A 214 -16.66 8.82 -4.10
N ASP A 215 -15.86 8.93 -5.17
CA ASP A 215 -15.58 7.79 -6.05
C ASP A 215 -14.56 6.86 -5.42
N MET A 216 -14.88 5.56 -5.42
CA MET A 216 -14.01 4.56 -4.82
C MET A 216 -14.20 3.20 -5.50
N VAL A 217 -13.10 2.46 -5.62
CA VAL A 217 -13.09 1.11 -6.17
C VAL A 217 -12.01 0.25 -5.49
N VAL A 218 -12.16 -1.06 -5.57
CA VAL A 218 -11.07 -2.01 -5.42
C VAL A 218 -10.86 -2.74 -6.74
N ILE A 219 -9.64 -2.70 -7.25
CA ILE A 219 -9.26 -3.46 -8.44
C ILE A 219 -8.51 -4.71 -7.97
N GLU A 220 -9.14 -5.85 -8.12
CA GLU A 220 -8.51 -7.15 -7.92
C GLU A 220 -7.65 -7.47 -9.14
N CYS A 221 -6.37 -7.65 -8.95
CA CYS A 221 -5.38 -7.76 -10.01
C CYS A 221 -4.70 -9.13 -10.00
N ASN A 222 -4.50 -9.65 -11.20
CA ASN A 222 -3.63 -10.77 -11.54
C ASN A 222 -2.95 -10.44 -12.89
N PRO A 223 -1.79 -11.01 -13.25
CA PRO A 223 -1.14 -10.75 -14.54
C PRO A 223 -2.01 -11.01 -15.77
N TYR A 224 -3.02 -11.84 -15.66
CA TYR A 224 -3.91 -12.24 -16.76
C TYR A 224 -5.26 -11.53 -16.74
N GLN A 225 -5.70 -11.08 -15.55
CA GLN A 225 -7.03 -10.51 -15.35
C GLN A 225 -7.03 -9.41 -14.32
N LYS A 226 -7.89 -8.43 -14.51
CA LYS A 226 -8.19 -7.37 -13.55
C LYS A 226 -9.70 -7.22 -13.45
N TYR A 227 -10.23 -7.20 -12.24
CA TYR A 227 -11.66 -7.05 -11.98
C TYR A 227 -11.91 -5.87 -11.05
N ILE A 228 -12.90 -5.05 -11.37
CA ILE A 228 -13.23 -3.85 -10.58
C ILE A 228 -14.42 -4.16 -9.70
N ARG A 229 -14.24 -4.04 -8.40
CA ARG A 229 -15.33 -4.03 -7.43
C ARG A 229 -15.73 -2.60 -7.12
N TYR A 230 -17.04 -2.38 -7.05
CA TYR A 230 -17.65 -1.09 -6.75
C TYR A 230 -18.14 -1.03 -5.30
N PRO A 231 -18.35 0.18 -4.73
CA PRO A 231 -18.78 0.34 -3.35
C PRO A 231 -20.19 -0.18 -3.10
N MET A 232 -20.43 -0.58 -1.87
CA MET A 232 -21.76 -0.78 -1.28
C MET A 232 -22.27 0.54 -0.73
N VAL A 233 -23.59 0.62 -0.48
CA VAL A 233 -24.24 1.79 0.11
C VAL A 233 -25.00 1.31 1.35
N ASN A 234 -24.84 2.00 2.48
CA ASN A 234 -25.57 1.69 3.70
C ASN A 234 -26.94 2.41 3.76
N GLU A 235 -27.74 2.14 4.79
CA GLU A 235 -29.08 2.71 4.96
C GLU A 235 -29.11 4.24 5.11
N TYR A 236 -27.97 4.87 5.43
CA TYR A 236 -27.83 6.33 5.55
C TYR A 236 -27.32 6.97 4.25
N GLY A 237 -27.16 6.20 3.17
CA GLY A 237 -26.68 6.68 1.87
C GLY A 237 -25.16 6.80 1.78
N ASN A 238 -24.40 6.40 2.80
CA ASN A 238 -22.96 6.42 2.76
C ASN A 238 -22.42 5.25 1.92
N LYS A 239 -21.55 5.55 0.97
CA LYS A 239 -20.82 4.54 0.19
C LYS A 239 -19.68 3.98 1.01
N PHE A 240 -19.32 2.71 0.81
CA PHE A 240 -18.11 2.12 1.38
C PHE A 240 -17.61 0.94 0.56
N ILE A 241 -16.30 0.70 0.63
CA ILE A 241 -15.64 -0.44 0.01
C ILE A 241 -14.52 -0.95 0.92
N ILE A 242 -14.35 -2.27 0.97
CA ILE A 242 -13.39 -2.94 1.85
C ILE A 242 -12.51 -3.86 1.03
N THR A 243 -11.24 -3.94 1.40
CA THR A 243 -10.29 -4.92 0.87
C THR A 243 -9.48 -5.55 2.00
N VAL A 244 -9.19 -6.82 1.84
CA VAL A 244 -8.41 -7.68 2.74
C VAL A 244 -7.40 -8.49 1.92
N ASN A 245 -6.80 -9.52 2.51
CA ASN A 245 -5.79 -10.35 1.85
C ASN A 245 -6.39 -11.53 1.05
N ASP A 246 -7.47 -11.28 0.35
CA ASP A 246 -8.13 -12.27 -0.54
C ASP A 246 -8.70 -11.57 -1.77
N LEU A 247 -8.87 -12.31 -2.87
CA LEU A 247 -9.64 -11.91 -4.04
C LEU A 247 -11.10 -12.28 -3.75
N LEU A 248 -12.00 -11.31 -3.69
CA LEU A 248 -13.38 -11.54 -3.21
C LEU A 248 -14.38 -11.76 -4.33
N SER A 249 -14.08 -11.31 -5.56
CA SER A 249 -14.98 -11.50 -6.70
C SER A 249 -14.98 -12.94 -7.21
N SER A 250 -16.12 -13.40 -7.68
CA SER A 250 -16.27 -14.71 -8.33
C SER A 250 -15.42 -14.82 -9.60
N GLU A 251 -15.27 -13.70 -10.31
CA GLU A 251 -14.50 -13.60 -11.56
C GLU A 251 -13.00 -13.84 -11.33
N MET A 252 -12.50 -13.52 -10.13
CA MET A 252 -11.09 -13.74 -9.78
C MET A 252 -10.85 -15.05 -9.01
N ALA A 253 -11.88 -15.85 -8.76
CA ALA A 253 -11.77 -17.08 -7.97
C ALA A 253 -10.77 -18.08 -8.55
N ILE A 254 -10.65 -18.15 -9.90
CA ILE A 254 -9.70 -19.01 -10.61
C ILE A 254 -8.24 -18.69 -10.27
N HIS A 255 -7.94 -17.46 -9.85
CA HIS A 255 -6.58 -16.98 -9.53
C HIS A 255 -6.23 -17.11 -8.04
N LYS A 256 -7.18 -17.53 -7.20
CA LYS A 256 -6.89 -17.76 -5.77
C LYS A 256 -5.91 -18.91 -5.59
N ALA A 257 -4.95 -18.73 -4.70
CA ALA A 257 -4.18 -19.86 -4.18
C ALA A 257 -5.13 -20.82 -3.44
N SER A 258 -4.85 -22.13 -3.49
CA SER A 258 -5.68 -23.18 -2.87
C SER A 258 -5.61 -23.22 -1.33
N GLN A 259 -5.00 -22.23 -0.73
CA GLN A 259 -4.87 -22.09 0.72
C GLN A 259 -6.13 -21.47 1.33
N GLY A 260 -6.52 -21.92 2.50
CA GLY A 260 -7.65 -21.36 3.23
C GLY A 260 -7.42 -19.91 3.68
N ASP A 261 -8.31 -19.36 4.51
CA ASP A 261 -8.21 -18.00 5.07
C ASP A 261 -7.04 -17.90 6.07
N THR A 262 -5.82 -17.69 5.55
CA THR A 262 -4.59 -17.69 6.35
C THR A 262 -4.36 -16.41 7.17
N PHE A 263 -5.08 -15.33 6.87
CA PHE A 263 -4.87 -14.02 7.49
C PHE A 263 -6.08 -13.50 8.25
N PHE A 264 -7.03 -14.37 8.59
CA PHE A 264 -8.33 -13.99 9.18
C PHE A 264 -9.05 -12.91 8.34
N SER A 265 -8.91 -12.99 7.01
CA SER A 265 -9.44 -12.01 6.08
C SER A 265 -10.95 -11.90 6.14
N LYS A 266 -11.65 -13.04 6.29
CA LYS A 266 -13.12 -13.10 6.40
C LYS A 266 -13.61 -12.39 7.66
N GLU A 267 -12.95 -12.63 8.80
CA GLU A 267 -13.34 -12.04 10.08
C GLU A 267 -13.09 -10.54 10.09
N ARG A 268 -11.92 -10.08 9.59
CA ARG A 268 -11.59 -8.65 9.46
C ARG A 268 -12.53 -7.93 8.49
N TYR A 269 -12.87 -8.58 7.38
CA TYR A 269 -13.84 -8.06 6.43
C TYR A 269 -15.21 -7.88 7.08
N ALA A 270 -15.73 -8.92 7.74
CA ALA A 270 -17.02 -8.88 8.42
C ALA A 270 -17.07 -7.82 9.54
N THR A 271 -15.98 -7.64 10.28
CA THR A 271 -15.87 -6.58 11.29
C THR A 271 -16.02 -5.19 10.67
N ALA A 272 -15.29 -4.91 9.59
CA ALA A 272 -15.38 -3.64 8.90
C ALA A 272 -16.74 -3.43 8.24
N GLU A 273 -17.29 -4.42 7.56
CA GLU A 273 -18.59 -4.37 6.90
C GLU A 273 -19.72 -4.09 7.87
N ASN A 274 -19.82 -4.86 8.98
CA ASN A 274 -20.85 -4.67 9.99
C ASN A 274 -20.82 -3.29 10.65
N ALA A 275 -19.63 -2.72 10.81
CA ALA A 275 -19.49 -1.37 11.36
C ALA A 275 -19.85 -0.28 10.33
N LEU A 276 -19.42 -0.42 9.07
CA LEU A 276 -19.69 0.54 8.01
C LEU A 276 -21.15 0.53 7.54
N LEU A 277 -21.84 -0.61 7.61
CA LEU A 277 -23.27 -0.70 7.36
C LEU A 277 -24.10 0.16 8.37
N LYS A 278 -23.59 0.33 9.59
CA LYS A 278 -24.21 1.12 10.65
C LYS A 278 -23.67 2.55 10.77
N LEU A 279 -22.73 2.92 9.93
CA LEU A 279 -22.07 4.24 9.99
C LEU A 279 -23.05 5.34 9.58
N LYS A 280 -23.36 6.23 10.52
CA LYS A 280 -24.22 7.40 10.30
C LYS A 280 -23.41 8.70 10.34
N ASP A 281 -22.62 8.88 11.39
CA ASP A 281 -21.88 10.11 11.71
C ASP A 281 -20.54 9.77 12.40
N ASN A 282 -19.79 10.81 12.81
CA ASN A 282 -18.50 10.66 13.52
C ASN A 282 -17.47 9.77 12.80
N PRO A 283 -17.16 10.06 11.53
CA PRO A 283 -16.38 9.17 10.65
C PRO A 283 -14.99 8.82 11.19
N ILE A 284 -14.30 9.79 11.79
CA ILE A 284 -12.95 9.58 12.33
C ILE A 284 -12.97 8.65 13.54
N ASP A 285 -13.91 8.86 14.47
CA ASP A 285 -13.98 8.04 15.68
C ASP A 285 -14.53 6.64 15.37
N SER A 286 -15.42 6.52 14.41
CA SER A 286 -15.89 5.24 13.88
C SER A 286 -14.73 4.47 13.23
N ALA A 287 -13.93 5.11 12.37
CA ALA A 287 -12.75 4.49 11.78
C ALA A 287 -11.74 4.05 12.84
N LYS A 288 -11.46 4.90 13.85
CA LYS A 288 -10.60 4.52 14.99
C LYS A 288 -11.15 3.31 15.74
N ALA A 289 -12.45 3.26 15.98
CA ALA A 289 -13.10 2.14 16.68
C ALA A 289 -12.96 0.83 15.90
N ILE A 290 -13.19 0.86 14.59
CA ILE A 290 -13.00 -0.31 13.71
C ILE A 290 -11.54 -0.80 13.77
N LEU A 291 -10.60 0.11 13.56
CA LEU A 291 -9.17 -0.22 13.51
C LEU A 291 -8.59 -0.70 14.84
N SER A 292 -9.27 -0.40 15.98
CA SER A 292 -8.78 -0.68 17.35
C SER A 292 -9.49 -1.85 18.05
N ASP A 293 -10.06 -2.81 17.31
CA ASP A 293 -10.80 -3.98 17.81
C ASP A 293 -12.09 -3.65 18.60
N LYS A 294 -12.59 -2.42 18.57
CA LYS A 294 -13.82 -2.07 19.32
C LYS A 294 -15.11 -2.51 18.64
N CYS A 295 -15.03 -2.86 17.35
CA CYS A 295 -16.17 -3.34 16.56
C CYS A 295 -16.11 -4.84 16.27
N GLY A 296 -15.04 -5.51 16.67
CA GLY A 296 -14.72 -6.90 16.40
C GLY A 296 -13.23 -7.06 16.07
N PHE A 297 -12.82 -8.25 15.68
CA PHE A 297 -11.41 -8.56 15.40
C PHE A 297 -10.89 -7.77 14.20
N MET A 298 -9.81 -6.99 14.39
CA MET A 298 -9.17 -6.17 13.35
C MET A 298 -7.66 -6.04 13.54
N CYS A 299 -7.20 -5.78 14.76
CA CYS A 299 -5.78 -5.61 15.08
C CYS A 299 -5.15 -6.97 15.35
N GLN A 300 -4.49 -7.54 14.38
CA GLN A 300 -3.82 -8.83 14.56
C GLN A 300 -2.66 -8.72 15.54
N TYR A 301 -2.67 -9.56 16.55
CA TYR A 301 -1.59 -9.69 17.52
C TYR A 301 -1.38 -11.15 17.88
N ALA A 302 -0.49 -11.80 17.16
CA ALA A 302 -0.15 -13.20 17.39
C ALA A 302 1.35 -13.35 17.62
N LYS A 303 1.79 -13.26 18.89
CA LYS A 303 3.21 -13.38 19.27
C LYS A 303 3.85 -14.67 18.75
N GLN A 304 3.08 -15.78 18.77
CA GLN A 304 3.55 -17.10 18.32
C GLN A 304 3.87 -17.11 16.81
N LEU A 305 3.21 -16.24 16.03
CA LEU A 305 3.41 -16.13 14.59
C LEU A 305 4.39 -15.01 14.22
N ASN A 306 5.00 -14.32 15.20
CA ASN A 306 5.84 -13.16 14.98
C ASN A 306 5.14 -12.09 14.09
N PHE A 307 3.89 -11.73 14.42
CA PHE A 307 2.99 -10.93 13.60
C PHE A 307 2.20 -9.95 14.45
N GLU A 308 2.10 -8.69 14.02
CA GLU A 308 1.29 -7.66 14.69
C GLU A 308 0.87 -6.53 13.73
N THR A 309 -0.15 -5.77 14.11
CA THR A 309 -0.46 -4.50 13.46
C THR A 309 0.62 -3.48 13.84
N ILE A 310 1.48 -3.14 12.88
CA ILE A 310 2.64 -2.26 13.11
C ILE A 310 2.35 -0.78 12.87
N TRP A 311 1.29 -0.44 12.15
CA TRP A 311 0.66 0.88 12.10
C TRP A 311 -0.78 0.80 11.64
N ALA A 312 -1.55 1.84 11.94
CA ALA A 312 -2.86 2.08 11.38
C ALA A 312 -2.97 3.56 10.96
N THR A 313 -3.74 3.82 9.90
CA THR A 313 -3.94 5.17 9.36
C THR A 313 -5.39 5.45 9.03
N ILE A 314 -5.76 6.74 9.11
CA ILE A 314 -7.03 7.29 8.62
C ILE A 314 -6.68 8.54 7.84
N PHE A 315 -7.20 8.66 6.61
CA PHE A 315 -7.09 9.86 5.78
C PHE A 315 -8.47 10.47 5.58
N ASN A 316 -8.61 11.77 5.81
CA ASN A 316 -9.70 12.56 5.26
C ASN A 316 -9.25 13.08 3.90
N LEU A 317 -9.89 12.63 2.82
CA LEU A 317 -9.49 12.94 1.45
C LEU A 317 -9.90 14.36 1.04
N SER A 318 -10.89 14.93 1.73
CA SER A 318 -11.43 16.26 1.44
C SER A 318 -10.53 17.37 1.97
N ASP A 319 -9.98 17.23 3.19
CA ASP A 319 -9.17 18.25 3.85
C ASP A 319 -7.68 17.88 3.98
N LEU A 320 -7.27 16.70 3.47
CA LEU A 320 -5.91 16.15 3.51
C LEU A 320 -5.36 15.88 4.93
N SER A 321 -6.25 15.72 5.91
CA SER A 321 -5.85 15.35 7.26
C SER A 321 -5.46 13.88 7.34
N VAL A 322 -4.38 13.59 8.01
CA VAL A 322 -3.84 12.25 8.22
C VAL A 322 -3.76 11.96 9.72
N TYR A 323 -4.40 10.88 10.14
CA TYR A 323 -4.27 10.37 11.52
C TYR A 323 -3.55 9.03 11.48
N ARG A 324 -2.54 8.84 12.34
CA ARG A 324 -1.72 7.64 12.35
C ARG A 324 -1.48 7.13 13.77
N ALA A 325 -1.71 5.84 13.98
CA ALA A 325 -1.22 5.10 15.14
C ALA A 325 0.06 4.36 14.73
N GLU A 326 1.18 4.68 15.36
CA GLU A 326 2.51 4.10 15.05
C GLU A 326 2.78 2.86 15.89
N GLY A 327 1.93 1.88 15.75
CA GLY A 327 1.88 0.63 16.48
C GLY A 327 0.49 0.04 16.41
N ASN A 328 0.21 -0.97 17.24
CA ASN A 328 -1.13 -1.55 17.35
C ASN A 328 -2.13 -0.49 17.83
N PRO A 329 -3.17 -0.14 17.05
CA PRO A 329 -4.09 0.94 17.36
C PRO A 329 -4.97 0.68 18.57
N SER A 330 -5.07 -0.56 19.06
CA SER A 330 -5.72 -0.84 20.34
C SER A 330 -4.89 -0.38 21.55
N LYS A 331 -3.60 -0.07 21.34
CA LYS A 331 -2.63 0.32 22.38
C LYS A 331 -1.98 1.68 22.14
N CYS A 332 -2.04 2.19 20.89
CA CYS A 332 -1.41 3.42 20.48
C CYS A 332 -2.46 4.45 20.06
N SER A 333 -2.31 5.70 20.51
CA SER A 333 -3.18 6.80 20.09
C SER A 333 -2.92 7.20 18.64
N PHE A 334 -3.95 7.64 17.94
CA PHE A 334 -3.84 8.27 16.63
C PHE A 334 -3.35 9.71 16.77
N ILE A 335 -2.28 10.06 16.06
CA ILE A 335 -1.67 11.39 16.03
C ILE A 335 -1.95 12.02 14.67
N ASN A 336 -2.33 13.30 14.67
CA ASN A 336 -2.56 14.05 13.44
C ASN A 336 -1.21 14.41 12.79
N ASP A 337 -1.14 14.19 11.47
CA ASP A 337 0.00 14.56 10.62
C ASP A 337 -0.47 15.55 9.55
N SER A 338 -0.17 16.82 9.75
CA SER A 338 -0.57 17.91 8.85
C SER A 338 0.44 18.23 7.74
N ARG A 339 1.50 17.43 7.57
CA ARG A 339 2.59 17.72 6.62
C ARG A 339 2.13 17.94 5.18
N LEU A 340 1.20 17.11 4.70
CA LEU A 340 0.68 17.24 3.33
C LEU A 340 -0.22 18.48 3.21
N LYS A 341 -1.14 18.68 4.12
CA LYS A 341 -2.04 19.85 4.16
C LYS A 341 -1.26 21.15 4.09
N ILE A 342 -0.32 21.36 5.02
CA ILE A 342 0.53 22.56 5.07
C ILE A 342 1.35 22.73 3.78
N CYS A 343 1.80 21.63 3.18
CA CYS A 343 2.57 21.68 1.96
C CYS A 343 1.72 22.05 0.74
N SER A 344 0.46 21.66 0.71
CA SER A 344 -0.48 21.95 -0.40
C SER A 344 -1.00 23.38 -0.35
N GLU A 345 -1.20 23.95 0.85
CA GLU A 345 -1.63 25.33 1.05
C GLU A 345 -0.59 26.39 0.67
N LYS A 346 0.69 26.00 0.59
CA LYS A 346 1.83 26.88 0.24
C LYS A 346 2.19 26.86 -1.25
N SER A 347 1.39 26.22 -2.07
CA SER A 347 1.60 26.05 -3.52
C SER A 347 0.65 26.89 -4.30
#